data_846a559681f00d85b08aa56674d42411
#
_entry.id   846a559681f00d85b08aa56674d42411
#
_cell.length_a   1.000
_cell.length_b   1.000
_cell.length_c   1.000
_cell.angle_alpha   90.00
_cell.angle_beta   90.00
_cell.angle_gamma   90.00
#
_symmetry.space_group_name_H-M   'P 1'
#
loop_
_entity.id
_entity.type
_entity.pdbx_description
1 polymer ?
#
loop_
_entity_poly.entity_id
_entity_poly.type
_entity_poly.pdbx_seq_one_letter_code
_entity_poly.pdbx_strand_id
1 'polypeptide(L)'
;MSPAYLRLLRAAAIRLAVAATTVSLAFALTPEQRQLNVDSFEYVWKTVRDKHWQIKPGGLDWQAVHDELRPAIEKADSMEQARAVMNDMLNRLHQSHFAIVPQELYSDLDAANGGHENTTGLDVRGVGSQVLVTSVETGSPAAGQGVERGWRILKIGQVDLDPVVAKINTNYGKSTLHEIILRRTILSRLEDTTGESISVEFLNGAGQRVTKKFARGKPKGTLVQFGYLYPSYVWFDSSRVGGGNIGYVTFNMFLDPARLMNLFGEAVESCKRCDGFIIDLRGNPGGLGAMAMGMSGWFIEQPGQRLGTLYMRDTMLKFVVNPRANTFSGPLAILVDGASASTSEIFAGGMKDLGRARIFGTHTAAAALPSLFEKLPNGDGFQYAIANYISEGGQPLEGLGVTPDFETPLSREALLAGKDPALDAAIAWIKAK
;
A
#
# COMPACT_ATOMS: atom_id res chain seq x y z
N MET A 1 -64.26 -21.65 26.18
CA MET A 1 -63.10 -20.88 25.65
C MET A 1 -63.51 -19.40 25.60
N SER A 2 -62.83 -18.58 26.38
CA SER A 2 -63.22 -17.18 26.65
C SER A 2 -62.85 -16.25 25.43
N PRO A 3 -63.68 -15.24 25.11
CA PRO A 3 -63.44 -14.30 24.03
C PRO A 3 -62.17 -13.47 24.15
N ALA A 4 -61.51 -13.51 25.28
CA ALA A 4 -60.21 -12.82 25.51
C ALA A 4 -59.01 -13.49 24.81
N TYR A 5 -59.09 -14.78 24.50
CA TYR A 5 -57.98 -15.52 23.85
C TYR A 5 -57.91 -15.27 22.32
N LEU A 6 -59.04 -14.91 21.70
CA LEU A 6 -59.06 -14.57 20.27
C LEU A 6 -58.56 -13.16 19.96
N ARG A 7 -58.50 -12.26 20.95
CA ARG A 7 -57.96 -10.91 20.78
C ARG A 7 -56.44 -10.86 20.93
N LEU A 8 -55.85 -11.77 21.67
CA LEU A 8 -54.37 -11.87 21.83
C LEU A 8 -53.69 -12.51 20.61
N LEU A 9 -54.36 -13.41 19.89
CA LEU A 9 -53.81 -14.00 18.64
C LEU A 9 -53.91 -13.10 17.44
N ARG A 10 -54.83 -12.12 17.43
CA ARG A 10 -54.89 -11.09 16.34
C ARG A 10 -53.92 -9.94 16.56
N ALA A 11 -53.50 -9.65 17.77
CA ALA A 11 -52.48 -8.64 18.08
C ALA A 11 -51.04 -9.15 17.87
N ALA A 12 -50.79 -10.47 17.95
CA ALA A 12 -49.50 -11.07 17.64
C ALA A 12 -49.24 -11.23 16.14
N ALA A 13 -50.29 -11.39 15.31
CA ALA A 13 -50.16 -11.54 13.88
C ALA A 13 -49.94 -10.20 13.11
N ILE A 14 -50.21 -9.06 13.74
CA ILE A 14 -50.00 -7.73 13.12
C ILE A 14 -48.62 -7.14 13.49
N ARG A 15 -47.94 -7.71 14.50
CA ARG A 15 -46.55 -7.27 14.86
C ARG A 15 -45.43 -8.09 14.21
N LEU A 16 -45.76 -9.13 13.45
CA LEU A 16 -44.75 -9.94 12.71
C LEU A 16 -44.66 -9.62 11.20
N ALA A 17 -45.35 -8.60 10.74
CA ALA A 17 -45.32 -8.22 9.31
C ALA A 17 -44.65 -6.85 9.03
N VAL A 18 -43.91 -6.28 10.00
CA VAL A 18 -43.17 -5.01 9.83
C VAL A 18 -41.70 -5.17 10.22
N ALA A 19 -41.21 -6.39 10.30
CA ALA A 19 -39.80 -6.66 10.51
C ALA A 19 -39.27 -7.48 9.32
N ALA A 20 -38.72 -6.84 8.33
CA ALA A 20 -37.75 -7.30 7.36
C ALA A 20 -38.11 -6.90 5.93
N THR A 21 -37.97 -5.65 5.61
CA THR A 21 -37.47 -5.22 4.28
C THR A 21 -36.80 -3.87 4.46
N THR A 22 -35.72 -3.80 5.20
CA THR A 22 -34.65 -2.87 4.84
C THR A 22 -33.91 -3.50 3.66
N VAL A 23 -34.58 -3.51 2.51
CA VAL A 23 -33.92 -3.49 1.23
C VAL A 23 -33.07 -2.21 1.31
N SER A 24 -31.77 -2.34 1.35
CA SER A 24 -30.86 -1.26 0.99
C SER A 24 -31.32 -0.83 -0.40
N LEU A 25 -32.12 0.22 -0.47
CA LEU A 25 -32.37 0.97 -1.69
C LEU A 25 -30.99 1.52 -2.07
N ALA A 26 -30.24 0.77 -2.87
CA ALA A 26 -29.20 1.36 -3.69
C ALA A 26 -29.94 2.42 -4.50
N PHE A 27 -29.79 3.68 -4.10
CA PHE A 27 -30.41 4.79 -4.84
C PHE A 27 -29.83 4.71 -6.25
N ALA A 28 -30.70 4.46 -7.24
CA ALA A 28 -30.32 4.52 -8.63
C ALA A 28 -29.70 5.89 -8.89
N LEU A 29 -28.60 5.94 -9.66
CA LEU A 29 -27.91 7.18 -10.00
C LEU A 29 -28.90 8.19 -10.62
N THR A 30 -28.78 9.46 -10.24
CA THR A 30 -29.49 10.53 -10.92
C THR A 30 -29.01 10.65 -12.37
N PRO A 31 -29.80 11.20 -13.29
CA PRO A 31 -29.35 11.47 -14.67
C PRO A 31 -28.06 12.29 -14.72
N GLU A 32 -27.91 13.28 -13.83
CA GLU A 32 -26.71 14.10 -13.70
C GLU A 32 -25.49 13.25 -13.27
N GLN A 33 -25.64 12.40 -12.26
CA GLN A 33 -24.55 11.51 -11.82
C GLN A 33 -24.15 10.51 -12.91
N ARG A 34 -25.12 9.99 -13.71
CA ARG A 34 -24.83 9.14 -14.87
C ARG A 34 -23.98 9.89 -15.91
N GLN A 35 -24.35 11.14 -16.21
CA GLN A 35 -23.57 11.97 -17.14
C GLN A 35 -22.16 12.22 -16.63
N LEU A 36 -21.99 12.54 -15.34
CA LEU A 36 -20.64 12.70 -14.73
C LEU A 36 -19.80 11.42 -14.80
N ASN A 37 -20.40 10.24 -14.69
CA ASN A 37 -19.71 8.98 -14.88
C ASN A 37 -19.26 8.77 -16.34
N VAL A 38 -20.10 9.13 -17.31
CA VAL A 38 -19.73 9.11 -18.73
C VAL A 38 -18.61 10.10 -19.01
N ASP A 39 -18.70 11.32 -18.50
CA ASP A 39 -17.66 12.34 -18.65
C ASP A 39 -16.34 11.91 -18.02
N SER A 40 -16.39 11.20 -16.88
CA SER A 40 -15.24 10.62 -16.23
C SER A 40 -14.58 9.52 -17.05
N PHE A 41 -15.36 8.63 -17.66
CA PHE A 41 -14.88 7.61 -18.59
C PHE A 41 -14.15 8.23 -19.78
N GLU A 42 -14.75 9.27 -20.39
CA GLU A 42 -14.12 10.01 -21.49
C GLU A 42 -12.81 10.68 -21.05
N TYR A 43 -12.80 11.26 -19.85
CA TYR A 43 -11.62 11.89 -19.29
C TYR A 43 -10.49 10.88 -19.09
N VAL A 44 -10.78 9.72 -18.50
CA VAL A 44 -9.81 8.62 -18.30
C VAL A 44 -9.24 8.17 -19.65
N TRP A 45 -10.09 7.87 -20.61
CA TRP A 45 -9.68 7.44 -21.95
C TRP A 45 -8.76 8.45 -22.64
N LYS A 46 -9.18 9.75 -22.68
CA LYS A 46 -8.41 10.83 -23.29
C LYS A 46 -7.05 11.03 -22.59
N THR A 47 -7.05 11.02 -21.26
CA THR A 47 -5.83 11.22 -20.48
C THR A 47 -4.80 10.13 -20.76
N VAL A 48 -5.20 8.86 -20.77
CA VAL A 48 -4.30 7.76 -21.13
C VAL A 48 -3.82 7.90 -22.57
N ARG A 49 -4.71 8.14 -23.53
CA ARG A 49 -4.34 8.36 -24.92
C ARG A 49 -3.28 9.46 -25.10
N ASP A 50 -3.43 10.58 -24.40
CA ASP A 50 -2.64 11.78 -24.63
C ASP A 50 -1.37 11.84 -23.77
N LYS A 51 -1.41 11.26 -22.56
CA LYS A 51 -0.32 11.38 -21.57
C LYS A 51 0.51 10.12 -21.34
N HIS A 52 0.06 8.96 -21.81
CA HIS A 52 0.84 7.72 -21.71
C HIS A 52 2.15 7.86 -22.50
N TRP A 53 3.28 7.35 -21.97
CA TRP A 53 4.59 7.49 -22.60
C TRP A 53 4.73 6.73 -23.94
N GLN A 54 3.91 5.69 -24.15
CA GLN A 54 3.81 5.01 -25.44
C GLN A 54 2.69 5.63 -26.28
N ILE A 55 2.93 5.85 -27.57
CA ILE A 55 1.91 6.34 -28.53
C ILE A 55 0.71 5.38 -28.61
N LYS A 56 0.98 4.07 -28.52
CA LYS A 56 -0.04 3.03 -28.35
C LYS A 56 0.03 2.52 -26.90
N PRO A 57 -0.84 2.99 -26.00
CA PRO A 57 -0.84 2.59 -24.61
C PRO A 57 -0.90 1.07 -24.45
N GLY A 58 0.09 0.46 -23.79
CA GLY A 58 0.17 -1.00 -23.66
C GLY A 58 0.25 -1.78 -24.98
N GLY A 59 0.55 -1.12 -26.10
CA GLY A 59 0.54 -1.72 -27.45
C GLY A 59 -0.87 -1.92 -28.03
N LEU A 60 -1.93 -1.45 -27.35
CA LEU A 60 -3.33 -1.70 -27.70
C LEU A 60 -3.85 -0.72 -28.77
N ASP A 61 -4.90 -1.13 -29.47
CA ASP A 61 -5.82 -0.23 -30.14
C ASP A 61 -6.71 0.43 -29.08
N TRP A 62 -6.27 1.60 -28.61
CA TRP A 62 -6.92 2.29 -27.49
C TRP A 62 -8.29 2.85 -27.85
N GLN A 63 -8.55 3.12 -29.15
CA GLN A 63 -9.87 3.49 -29.63
C GLN A 63 -10.85 2.30 -29.59
N ALA A 64 -10.40 1.12 -30.01
CA ALA A 64 -11.23 -0.08 -29.93
C ALA A 64 -11.63 -0.43 -28.49
N VAL A 65 -10.72 -0.22 -27.51
CA VAL A 65 -11.04 -0.40 -26.08
C VAL A 65 -12.14 0.58 -25.64
N HIS A 66 -12.07 1.84 -26.05
CA HIS A 66 -13.10 2.84 -25.77
C HIS A 66 -14.47 2.40 -26.33
N ASP A 67 -14.51 2.07 -27.65
CA ASP A 67 -15.75 1.78 -28.36
C ASP A 67 -16.44 0.52 -27.81
N GLU A 68 -15.67 -0.45 -27.35
CA GLU A 68 -16.17 -1.66 -26.68
C GLU A 68 -16.81 -1.35 -25.33
N LEU A 69 -16.18 -0.50 -24.51
CA LEU A 69 -16.62 -0.24 -23.12
C LEU A 69 -17.64 0.91 -23.02
N ARG A 70 -17.75 1.77 -24.02
CA ARG A 70 -18.66 2.91 -24.02
C ARG A 70 -20.12 2.53 -23.73
N PRO A 71 -20.70 1.47 -24.32
CA PRO A 71 -22.08 1.07 -23.99
C PRO A 71 -22.26 0.58 -22.56
N ALA A 72 -21.20 0.07 -21.92
CA ALA A 72 -21.23 -0.41 -20.54
C ALA A 72 -21.30 0.76 -19.54
N ILE A 73 -20.50 1.83 -19.76
CA ILE A 73 -20.56 3.01 -18.88
C ILE A 73 -21.89 3.75 -18.98
N GLU A 74 -22.50 3.82 -20.17
CA GLU A 74 -23.82 4.44 -20.37
C GLU A 74 -24.95 3.69 -19.64
N LYS A 75 -24.78 2.37 -19.46
CA LYS A 75 -25.75 1.51 -18.77
C LYS A 75 -25.48 1.37 -17.28
N ALA A 76 -24.36 1.87 -16.77
CA ALA A 76 -24.02 1.76 -15.36
C ALA A 76 -25.07 2.47 -14.49
N ASP A 77 -25.64 1.76 -13.53
CA ASP A 77 -26.70 2.24 -12.64
C ASP A 77 -26.23 2.50 -11.21
N SER A 78 -24.94 2.27 -10.94
CA SER A 78 -24.27 2.58 -9.67
C SER A 78 -22.85 3.12 -9.88
N MET A 79 -22.31 3.82 -8.88
CA MET A 79 -20.92 4.27 -8.87
C MET A 79 -19.94 3.09 -8.93
N GLU A 80 -20.29 1.99 -8.28
CA GLU A 80 -19.47 0.78 -8.30
C GLU A 80 -19.35 0.19 -9.71
N GLN A 81 -20.46 0.10 -10.46
CA GLN A 81 -20.44 -0.36 -11.84
C GLN A 81 -19.66 0.61 -12.75
N ALA A 82 -19.83 1.91 -12.59
CA ALA A 82 -19.07 2.90 -13.35
C ALA A 82 -17.57 2.79 -13.11
N ARG A 83 -17.15 2.66 -11.85
CA ARG A 83 -15.75 2.40 -11.45
C ARG A 83 -15.22 1.09 -12.02
N ALA A 84 -16.05 0.04 -12.02
CA ALA A 84 -15.67 -1.26 -12.58
C ALA A 84 -15.36 -1.17 -14.08
N VAL A 85 -16.18 -0.45 -14.85
CA VAL A 85 -15.97 -0.24 -16.30
C VAL A 85 -14.68 0.55 -16.54
N MET A 86 -14.45 1.65 -15.80
CA MET A 86 -13.22 2.44 -15.93
C MET A 86 -11.98 1.64 -15.52
N ASN A 87 -12.06 0.83 -14.45
CA ASN A 87 -10.96 -0.05 -14.05
C ASN A 87 -10.74 -1.19 -15.06
N ASP A 88 -11.77 -1.72 -15.71
CA ASP A 88 -11.60 -2.70 -16.80
C ASP A 88 -10.77 -2.10 -17.95
N MET A 89 -11.10 -0.87 -18.38
CA MET A 89 -10.32 -0.13 -19.36
C MET A 89 -8.85 -0.04 -18.97
N LEU A 90 -8.56 0.37 -17.73
CA LEU A 90 -7.20 0.55 -17.23
C LEU A 90 -6.44 -0.78 -17.08
N ASN A 91 -7.12 -1.82 -16.62
CA ASN A 91 -6.52 -3.15 -16.41
C ASN A 91 -6.04 -3.81 -17.72
N ARG A 92 -6.63 -3.44 -18.87
CA ARG A 92 -6.17 -3.92 -20.19
C ARG A 92 -4.76 -3.47 -20.55
N LEU A 93 -4.25 -2.41 -19.90
CA LEU A 93 -2.87 -1.98 -20.07
C LEU A 93 -1.85 -2.98 -19.50
N HIS A 94 -2.27 -3.83 -18.55
CA HIS A 94 -1.40 -4.75 -17.81
C HIS A 94 -0.19 -4.06 -17.18
N GLN A 95 -0.38 -2.84 -16.70
CA GLN A 95 0.64 -1.97 -16.12
C GLN A 95 0.21 -1.52 -14.74
N SER A 96 1.17 -1.22 -13.87
CA SER A 96 0.90 -0.66 -12.55
C SER A 96 0.51 0.83 -12.62
N HIS A 97 0.10 1.41 -11.50
CA HIS A 97 -0.17 2.85 -11.35
C HIS A 97 -1.29 3.40 -12.25
N PHE A 98 -2.25 2.56 -12.62
CA PHE A 98 -3.51 2.95 -13.24
C PHE A 98 -4.67 2.49 -12.36
N ALA A 99 -5.41 3.43 -11.77
CA ALA A 99 -6.52 3.10 -10.88
C ALA A 99 -7.54 4.23 -10.73
N ILE A 100 -8.80 3.86 -10.54
CA ILE A 100 -9.84 4.76 -10.06
C ILE A 100 -9.90 4.67 -8.54
N VAL A 101 -9.76 5.81 -7.87
CA VAL A 101 -9.77 5.92 -6.40
C VAL A 101 -11.14 6.47 -5.97
N PRO A 102 -11.93 5.71 -5.22
CA PRO A 102 -13.24 6.15 -4.78
C PRO A 102 -13.19 7.49 -4.03
N GLN A 103 -14.14 8.39 -4.33
CA GLN A 103 -14.23 9.71 -3.69
C GLN A 103 -14.37 9.62 -2.16
N GLU A 104 -14.95 8.54 -1.67
CA GLU A 104 -15.14 8.29 -0.25
C GLU A 104 -13.82 8.27 0.54
N LEU A 105 -12.70 7.89 -0.11
CA LEU A 105 -11.37 7.90 0.51
C LEU A 105 -10.82 9.32 0.75
N TYR A 106 -11.42 10.34 0.15
CA TYR A 106 -11.03 11.75 0.35
C TYR A 106 -11.86 12.43 1.44
N SER A 107 -12.99 11.86 1.85
CA SER A 107 -13.90 12.45 2.84
C SER A 107 -13.33 12.49 4.26
N ASP A 108 -12.30 11.72 4.55
CA ASP A 108 -11.66 11.67 5.88
C ASP A 108 -10.98 13.00 6.28
N LEU A 109 -10.76 13.93 5.34
CA LEU A 109 -10.23 15.27 5.65
C LEU A 109 -11.30 16.20 6.22
N ASP A 110 -12.55 16.06 5.80
CA ASP A 110 -13.66 16.90 6.30
C ASP A 110 -14.05 16.51 7.74
N ALA A 111 -13.63 15.31 8.18
CA ALA A 111 -13.73 14.87 9.56
C ALA A 111 -12.64 15.46 10.48
N ALA A 112 -12.19 16.69 10.22
CA ALA A 112 -11.10 17.40 10.93
C ALA A 112 -11.30 17.58 12.45
N ASN A 113 -12.37 17.01 13.04
CA ASN A 113 -12.67 17.03 14.46
C ASN A 113 -12.69 15.65 15.14
N GLY A 114 -12.19 14.61 14.51
CA GLY A 114 -12.15 13.27 15.08
C GLY A 114 -11.83 12.26 13.99
N GLY A 115 -10.60 12.32 13.45
CA GLY A 115 -10.14 11.34 12.48
C GLY A 115 -10.47 9.93 12.96
N HIS A 116 -11.03 9.12 12.07
CA HIS A 116 -11.47 7.78 12.41
C HIS A 116 -10.32 7.00 13.08
N GLU A 117 -10.53 6.62 14.33
CA GLU A 117 -9.64 5.70 15.04
C GLU A 117 -9.88 4.32 14.45
N ASN A 118 -9.11 3.94 13.41
CA ASN A 118 -9.43 2.78 12.57
C ASN A 118 -8.37 1.68 12.63
N THR A 119 -7.26 1.87 13.37
CA THR A 119 -6.23 0.84 13.40
C THR A 119 -6.44 -0.19 14.48
N THR A 120 -6.05 -1.43 14.20
CA THR A 120 -5.78 -2.46 15.20
C THR A 120 -4.34 -2.44 15.68
N GLY A 121 -3.43 -1.77 14.95
CA GLY A 121 -1.99 -1.76 15.16
C GLY A 121 -1.28 -3.04 14.69
N LEU A 122 -1.92 -3.81 13.82
CA LEU A 122 -1.33 -5.00 13.20
C LEU A 122 -0.77 -4.66 11.81
N ASP A 123 0.43 -5.14 11.52
CA ASP A 123 0.89 -5.31 10.14
C ASP A 123 0.99 -6.78 9.77
N VAL A 124 0.75 -7.09 8.50
CA VAL A 124 0.60 -8.47 8.03
C VAL A 124 1.31 -8.71 6.71
N ARG A 125 1.72 -9.95 6.47
CA ARG A 125 2.24 -10.43 5.18
C ARG A 125 1.63 -11.78 4.84
N GLY A 126 1.54 -12.04 3.53
CA GLY A 126 1.33 -13.37 3.01
C GLY A 126 2.61 -14.21 3.07
N VAL A 127 2.56 -15.38 3.66
CA VAL A 127 3.66 -16.35 3.66
C VAL A 127 3.08 -17.69 3.21
N GLY A 128 3.34 -18.06 1.97
CA GLY A 128 2.65 -19.18 1.32
C GLY A 128 1.14 -18.93 1.23
N SER A 129 0.34 -19.82 1.80
CA SER A 129 -1.13 -19.68 1.86
C SER A 129 -1.61 -19.03 3.17
N GLN A 130 -0.72 -18.50 4.00
CA GLN A 130 -1.05 -18.00 5.33
C GLN A 130 -0.93 -16.48 5.39
N VAL A 131 -1.80 -15.84 6.16
CA VAL A 131 -1.67 -14.43 6.55
C VAL A 131 -1.08 -14.38 7.94
N LEU A 132 0.15 -13.87 8.06
CA LEU A 132 0.88 -13.80 9.34
C LEU A 132 0.96 -12.36 9.85
N VAL A 133 0.83 -12.20 11.15
CA VAL A 133 1.16 -10.97 11.87
C VAL A 133 2.67 -10.79 11.83
N THR A 134 3.16 -9.74 11.20
CA THR A 134 4.60 -9.44 11.10
C THR A 134 5.04 -8.35 12.06
N SER A 135 4.13 -7.47 12.44
CA SER A 135 4.37 -6.43 13.43
C SER A 135 3.13 -6.17 14.27
N VAL A 136 3.34 -5.84 15.53
CA VAL A 136 2.30 -5.37 16.46
C VAL A 136 2.82 -4.06 17.04
N GLU A 137 2.09 -2.98 16.78
CA GLU A 137 2.46 -1.64 17.24
C GLU A 137 2.34 -1.54 18.76
N THR A 138 3.39 -1.04 19.40
CA THR A 138 3.41 -0.85 20.87
C THR A 138 2.30 0.13 21.30
N GLY A 139 1.52 -0.26 22.32
CA GLY A 139 0.42 0.53 22.82
C GLY A 139 -0.86 0.45 21.97
N SER A 140 -0.85 -0.30 20.88
CA SER A 140 -2.02 -0.50 20.02
C SER A 140 -3.09 -1.40 20.66
N PRO A 141 -4.33 -1.40 20.14
CA PRO A 141 -5.38 -2.33 20.59
C PRO A 141 -4.95 -3.79 20.53
N ALA A 142 -4.22 -4.20 19.49
CA ALA A 142 -3.74 -5.58 19.36
C ALA A 142 -2.67 -5.93 20.41
N ALA A 143 -1.74 -5.01 20.69
CA ALA A 143 -0.76 -5.18 21.76
C ALA A 143 -1.44 -5.33 23.13
N GLY A 144 -2.45 -4.52 23.42
CA GLY A 144 -3.24 -4.60 24.66
C GLY A 144 -3.99 -5.92 24.82
N GLN A 145 -4.26 -6.66 23.74
CA GLN A 145 -4.88 -7.99 23.75
C GLN A 145 -3.85 -9.13 23.70
N GLY A 146 -2.56 -8.83 23.75
CA GLY A 146 -1.47 -9.82 23.77
C GLY A 146 -1.33 -10.57 22.43
N VAL A 147 -1.61 -9.94 21.30
CA VAL A 147 -1.30 -10.51 19.99
C VAL A 147 0.20 -10.42 19.76
N GLU A 148 0.79 -11.45 19.15
CA GLU A 148 2.22 -11.56 18.93
C GLU A 148 2.56 -11.78 17.45
N ARG A 149 3.79 -11.48 17.09
CA ARG A 149 4.33 -11.78 15.76
C ARG A 149 4.30 -13.28 15.48
N GLY A 150 4.06 -13.64 14.23
CA GLY A 150 3.97 -15.05 13.81
C GLY A 150 2.60 -15.70 14.05
N TRP A 151 1.65 -15.02 14.71
CA TRP A 151 0.28 -15.51 14.75
C TRP A 151 -0.32 -15.48 13.35
N ARG A 152 -1.03 -16.55 12.97
CA ARG A 152 -1.76 -16.61 11.70
C ARG A 152 -3.18 -16.06 11.91
N ILE A 153 -3.61 -15.16 11.03
CA ILE A 153 -5.01 -14.70 11.02
C ILE A 153 -5.84 -15.71 10.24
N LEU A 154 -6.90 -16.21 10.86
CA LEU A 154 -7.83 -17.17 10.28
C LEU A 154 -9.10 -16.50 9.79
N LYS A 155 -9.62 -15.52 10.58
CA LYS A 155 -10.90 -14.88 10.32
C LYS A 155 -10.90 -13.43 10.80
N ILE A 156 -11.53 -12.53 10.05
CA ILE A 156 -11.74 -11.12 10.41
C ILE A 156 -13.25 -10.86 10.34
N GLY A 157 -13.86 -10.48 11.46
CA GLY A 157 -15.32 -10.37 11.55
C GLY A 157 -15.99 -11.70 11.20
N GLN A 158 -16.80 -11.71 10.15
CA GLN A 158 -17.47 -12.93 9.64
C GLN A 158 -16.74 -13.55 8.43
N VAL A 159 -15.60 -12.99 8.00
CA VAL A 159 -14.90 -13.39 6.78
C VAL A 159 -13.75 -14.34 7.11
N ASP A 160 -13.84 -15.58 6.65
CA ASP A 160 -12.73 -16.55 6.66
C ASP A 160 -11.67 -16.12 5.63
N LEU A 161 -10.39 -16.12 6.01
CA LEU A 161 -9.33 -15.62 5.15
C LEU A 161 -8.81 -16.65 4.13
N ASP A 162 -8.90 -17.93 4.41
CA ASP A 162 -8.38 -18.96 3.50
C ASP A 162 -9.02 -18.87 2.09
N PRO A 163 -10.35 -18.71 1.93
CA PRO A 163 -10.96 -18.50 0.62
C PRO A 163 -10.54 -17.17 -0.04
N VAL A 164 -10.35 -16.11 0.75
CA VAL A 164 -9.91 -14.80 0.24
C VAL A 164 -8.49 -14.92 -0.32
N VAL A 165 -7.58 -15.51 0.44
CA VAL A 165 -6.20 -15.76 0.02
C VAL A 165 -6.15 -16.65 -1.22
N ALA A 166 -6.94 -17.75 -1.25
CA ALA A 166 -7.01 -18.65 -2.40
C ALA A 166 -7.48 -17.91 -3.66
N LYS A 167 -8.48 -17.03 -3.56
CA LYS A 167 -8.97 -16.21 -4.67
C LYS A 167 -7.90 -15.23 -5.16
N ILE A 168 -7.18 -14.57 -4.24
CA ILE A 168 -6.07 -13.67 -4.60
C ILE A 168 -4.96 -14.45 -5.28
N ASN A 169 -4.57 -15.61 -4.75
CA ASN A 169 -3.55 -16.46 -5.35
C ASN A 169 -3.95 -16.95 -6.76
N THR A 170 -5.21 -17.28 -6.97
CA THR A 170 -5.72 -17.68 -8.30
C THR A 170 -5.65 -16.53 -9.30
N ASN A 171 -6.08 -15.34 -8.90
CA ASN A 171 -6.20 -14.19 -9.81
C ASN A 171 -4.88 -13.45 -10.01
N TYR A 172 -4.03 -13.39 -8.99
CA TYR A 172 -2.83 -12.55 -8.96
C TYR A 172 -1.55 -13.30 -8.61
N GLY A 173 -1.57 -14.63 -8.42
CA GLY A 173 -0.40 -15.41 -7.99
C GLY A 173 0.80 -15.35 -8.94
N LYS A 174 0.58 -14.95 -10.20
CA LYS A 174 1.65 -14.67 -11.18
C LYS A 174 1.92 -13.18 -11.36
N SER A 175 1.19 -12.31 -10.68
CA SER A 175 1.38 -10.87 -10.74
C SER A 175 2.41 -10.43 -9.72
N THR A 176 3.28 -9.51 -10.09
CA THR A 176 4.21 -8.85 -9.19
C THR A 176 3.49 -8.05 -8.10
N LEU A 177 2.23 -7.66 -8.32
CA LEU A 177 1.39 -6.94 -7.36
C LEU A 177 0.73 -7.84 -6.31
N HIS A 178 0.94 -9.16 -6.36
CA HIS A 178 0.26 -10.13 -5.50
C HIS A 178 0.34 -9.75 -4.00
N GLU A 179 1.53 -9.47 -3.48
CA GLU A 179 1.72 -9.15 -2.06
C GLU A 179 1.08 -7.82 -1.66
N ILE A 180 1.15 -6.81 -2.52
CA ILE A 180 0.47 -5.52 -2.27
C ILE A 180 -1.04 -5.72 -2.19
N ILE A 181 -1.62 -6.45 -3.14
CA ILE A 181 -3.06 -6.73 -3.20
C ILE A 181 -3.50 -7.52 -1.96
N LEU A 182 -2.75 -8.57 -1.61
CA LEU A 182 -3.03 -9.39 -0.44
C LEU A 182 -2.99 -8.52 0.83
N ARG A 183 -1.89 -7.83 1.06
CA ARG A 183 -1.71 -6.97 2.24
C ARG A 183 -2.80 -5.91 2.34
N ARG A 184 -3.08 -5.17 1.28
CA ARG A 184 -4.14 -4.15 1.24
C ARG A 184 -5.51 -4.74 1.54
N THR A 185 -5.83 -5.90 0.93
CA THR A 185 -7.09 -6.60 1.14
C THR A 185 -7.30 -7.01 2.60
N ILE A 186 -6.25 -7.42 3.29
CA ILE A 186 -6.34 -7.80 4.71
C ILE A 186 -6.38 -6.57 5.61
N LEU A 187 -5.51 -5.58 5.37
CA LEU A 187 -5.48 -4.36 6.19
C LEU A 187 -6.79 -3.58 6.08
N SER A 188 -7.38 -3.45 4.88
CA SER A 188 -8.68 -2.77 4.74
C SER A 188 -9.81 -3.42 5.54
N ARG A 189 -9.75 -4.73 5.78
CA ARG A 189 -10.70 -5.42 6.67
C ARG A 189 -10.40 -5.20 8.14
N LEU A 190 -9.13 -5.14 8.51
CA LEU A 190 -8.72 -4.83 9.90
C LEU A 190 -9.03 -3.38 10.28
N GLU A 191 -9.05 -2.49 9.29
CA GLU A 191 -9.29 -1.05 9.42
C GLU A 191 -10.73 -0.65 9.06
N ASP A 192 -11.62 -1.62 8.78
CA ASP A 192 -13.03 -1.37 8.46
C ASP A 192 -13.70 -0.54 9.56
N THR A 193 -14.34 0.56 9.17
CA THR A 193 -14.95 1.56 10.07
C THR A 193 -16.33 1.17 10.57
N THR A 194 -16.88 0.04 10.11
CA THR A 194 -18.20 -0.43 10.54
C THR A 194 -18.15 -1.00 11.98
N GLY A 195 -18.60 -0.20 12.94
CA GLY A 195 -18.72 -0.58 14.35
C GLY A 195 -17.53 -0.17 15.25
N GLU A 196 -17.76 -0.17 16.55
CA GLU A 196 -16.81 0.27 17.58
C GLU A 196 -15.64 -0.71 17.82
N SER A 197 -15.78 -1.95 17.34
CA SER A 197 -14.77 -2.99 17.55
C SER A 197 -14.80 -4.03 16.45
N ILE A 198 -13.67 -4.70 16.25
CA ILE A 198 -13.52 -5.82 15.31
C ILE A 198 -13.10 -7.09 16.06
N SER A 199 -13.65 -8.22 15.66
CA SER A 199 -13.27 -9.55 16.17
C SER A 199 -12.35 -10.24 15.16
N VAL A 200 -11.22 -10.76 15.63
CA VAL A 200 -10.25 -11.47 14.79
C VAL A 200 -9.91 -12.81 15.42
N GLU A 201 -10.01 -13.88 14.66
CA GLU A 201 -9.60 -15.23 15.07
C GLU A 201 -8.20 -15.51 14.57
N PHE A 202 -7.34 -15.99 15.46
CA PHE A 202 -5.95 -16.33 15.19
C PHE A 202 -5.64 -17.79 15.51
N LEU A 203 -4.59 -18.31 14.87
CA LEU A 203 -3.83 -19.44 15.35
C LEU A 203 -2.56 -18.89 16.03
N ASN A 204 -2.49 -19.00 17.36
CA ASN A 204 -1.39 -18.45 18.17
C ASN A 204 -0.08 -19.26 18.02
N GLY A 205 0.97 -18.86 18.75
CA GLY A 205 2.28 -19.55 18.75
C GLY A 205 2.22 -20.97 19.25
N ALA A 206 1.26 -21.31 20.13
CA ALA A 206 1.05 -22.67 20.65
C ALA A 206 0.15 -23.53 19.73
N GLY A 207 -0.26 -23.04 18.56
CA GLY A 207 -1.16 -23.76 17.64
C GLY A 207 -2.61 -23.77 18.09
N GLN A 208 -3.02 -22.92 19.02
CA GLN A 208 -4.39 -22.83 19.52
C GLN A 208 -5.17 -21.75 18.77
N ARG A 209 -6.46 -22.00 18.51
CA ARG A 209 -7.38 -20.97 18.00
C ARG A 209 -7.77 -20.05 19.13
N VAL A 210 -7.56 -18.75 18.94
CA VAL A 210 -7.92 -17.71 19.89
C VAL A 210 -8.63 -16.57 19.18
N THR A 211 -9.72 -16.09 19.78
CA THR A 211 -10.44 -14.92 19.26
C THR A 211 -10.11 -13.72 20.13
N LYS A 212 -9.74 -12.62 19.48
CA LYS A 212 -9.47 -11.32 20.12
C LYS A 212 -10.45 -10.28 19.57
N LYS A 213 -10.94 -9.43 20.45
CA LYS A 213 -11.82 -8.32 20.10
C LYS A 213 -11.07 -7.02 20.33
N PHE A 214 -10.87 -6.24 19.28
CA PHE A 214 -10.14 -4.97 19.34
C PHE A 214 -11.13 -3.81 19.34
N ALA A 215 -10.97 -2.85 20.26
CA ALA A 215 -11.45 -1.50 20.06
C ALA A 215 -10.66 -0.85 18.91
N ARG A 216 -11.20 0.18 18.29
CA ARG A 216 -10.49 0.96 17.28
C ARG A 216 -9.47 1.87 17.95
N GLY A 217 -8.29 1.97 17.37
CA GLY A 217 -7.23 2.84 17.84
C GLY A 217 -6.87 3.92 16.83
N LYS A 218 -6.20 4.96 17.29
CA LYS A 218 -5.69 6.01 16.42
C LYS A 218 -4.51 5.49 15.60
N PRO A 219 -4.50 5.70 14.26
CA PRO A 219 -3.35 5.34 13.44
C PRO A 219 -2.07 6.08 13.85
N LYS A 220 -0.95 5.38 13.74
CA LYS A 220 0.38 5.95 14.00
C LYS A 220 0.72 7.04 12.98
N GLY A 221 1.37 8.10 13.45
CA GLY A 221 1.91 9.15 12.60
C GLY A 221 1.01 10.38 12.47
N THR A 222 1.19 11.10 11.37
CA THR A 222 0.48 12.35 11.05
C THR A 222 -0.33 12.14 9.79
N LEU A 223 -1.58 12.56 9.80
CA LEU A 223 -2.41 12.56 8.59
C LEU A 223 -1.89 13.63 7.63
N VAL A 224 -1.57 13.22 6.41
CA VAL A 224 -0.99 14.08 5.36
C VAL A 224 -1.76 13.89 4.07
N GLN A 225 -2.06 15.00 3.40
CA GLN A 225 -2.53 14.99 2.02
C GLN A 225 -1.55 15.78 1.15
N PHE A 226 -1.24 15.26 -0.02
CA PHE A 226 -0.38 15.91 -1.00
C PHE A 226 -1.05 15.91 -2.37
N GLY A 227 -1.42 17.10 -2.86
CA GLY A 227 -2.16 17.24 -4.12
C GLY A 227 -3.47 16.44 -4.09
N TYR A 228 -3.67 15.62 -5.11
CA TYR A 228 -4.83 14.73 -5.22
C TYR A 228 -4.58 13.30 -4.75
N LEU A 229 -3.46 13.04 -4.05
CA LEU A 229 -3.31 11.80 -3.28
C LEU A 229 -4.38 11.76 -2.17
N TYR A 230 -4.96 10.58 -1.93
CA TYR A 230 -5.86 10.44 -0.79
C TYR A 230 -5.10 10.60 0.54
N PRO A 231 -5.76 11.13 1.59
CA PRO A 231 -5.14 11.32 2.89
C PRO A 231 -4.52 10.04 3.44
N SER A 232 -3.30 10.13 3.97
CA SER A 232 -2.58 8.97 4.49
C SER A 232 -1.84 9.32 5.77
N TYR A 233 -1.84 8.41 6.73
CA TYR A 233 -1.03 8.56 7.94
C TYR A 233 0.44 8.24 7.61
N VAL A 234 1.31 9.20 7.85
CA VAL A 234 2.75 9.12 7.58
C VAL A 234 3.52 9.08 8.89
N TRP A 235 4.34 8.05 9.07
CA TRP A 235 5.16 7.88 10.25
C TRP A 235 6.62 7.56 9.90
N PHE A 236 7.51 7.83 10.83
CA PHE A 236 8.94 7.58 10.75
C PHE A 236 9.43 7.13 12.12
N ASP A 237 10.25 6.08 12.16
CA ASP A 237 10.96 5.61 13.35
C ASP A 237 12.43 5.53 13.08
N SER A 238 13.24 5.84 14.09
CA SER A 238 14.68 5.63 14.10
C SER A 238 15.11 4.98 15.40
N SER A 239 16.10 4.10 15.32
CA SER A 239 16.65 3.39 16.48
C SER A 239 18.07 2.95 16.23
N ARG A 240 18.65 2.27 17.22
CA ARG A 240 19.93 1.57 17.11
C ARG A 240 19.70 0.06 17.23
N VAL A 241 20.37 -0.69 16.38
CA VAL A 241 20.29 -2.16 16.35
C VAL A 241 21.68 -2.78 16.43
N GLY A 242 21.77 -4.10 16.40
CA GLY A 242 23.03 -4.84 16.34
C GLY A 242 23.95 -4.69 17.57
N GLY A 243 23.38 -4.38 18.75
CA GLY A 243 24.11 -4.08 19.97
C GLY A 243 24.36 -2.59 20.19
N GLY A 244 23.64 -1.73 19.43
CA GLY A 244 23.59 -0.29 19.67
C GLY A 244 24.49 0.56 18.75
N ASN A 245 25.24 -0.02 17.83
CA ASN A 245 26.17 0.73 16.98
C ASN A 245 25.82 0.70 15.47
N ILE A 246 24.63 0.25 15.10
CA ILE A 246 24.14 0.30 13.73
C ILE A 246 22.89 1.18 13.71
N GLY A 247 22.86 2.20 12.85
CA GLY A 247 21.68 3.05 12.66
C GLY A 247 20.58 2.25 11.95
N TYR A 248 19.34 2.46 12.35
CA TYR A 248 18.18 1.85 11.73
C TYR A 248 17.07 2.89 11.58
N VAL A 249 16.51 2.99 10.40
CA VAL A 249 15.32 3.80 10.13
C VAL A 249 14.28 2.98 9.38
N THR A 250 13.01 3.28 9.67
CA THR A 250 11.87 2.75 8.93
C THR A 250 10.79 3.80 8.83
N PHE A 251 10.07 3.84 7.74
CA PHE A 251 8.94 4.74 7.50
C PHE A 251 7.99 4.12 6.47
N ASN A 252 6.72 4.44 6.57
CA ASN A 252 5.72 3.72 5.78
C ASN A 252 5.48 4.29 4.38
N MET A 253 5.94 5.52 4.07
CA MET A 253 5.69 6.14 2.77
C MET A 253 6.66 7.30 2.51
N PHE A 254 7.07 7.50 1.27
CA PHE A 254 7.81 8.67 0.82
C PHE A 254 6.86 9.87 0.63
N LEU A 255 6.34 10.39 1.74
CA LEU A 255 5.42 11.51 1.76
C LEU A 255 5.81 12.44 2.91
N ASP A 256 5.22 13.65 3.00
CA ASP A 256 5.60 14.68 3.98
C ASP A 256 7.10 15.04 3.93
N PRO A 257 7.57 15.57 2.77
CA PRO A 257 9.00 15.81 2.57
C PRO A 257 9.61 16.76 3.60
N ALA A 258 8.85 17.76 4.07
CA ALA A 258 9.36 18.73 5.03
C ALA A 258 9.75 18.06 6.36
N ARG A 259 8.91 17.18 6.88
CA ARG A 259 9.14 16.49 8.15
C ARG A 259 10.05 15.28 8.00
N LEU A 260 9.76 14.40 7.04
CA LEU A 260 10.53 13.15 6.89
C LEU A 260 11.98 13.38 6.49
N MET A 261 12.27 14.35 5.62
CA MET A 261 13.66 14.67 5.23
C MET A 261 14.47 15.16 6.42
N ASN A 262 13.87 15.95 7.32
CA ASN A 262 14.54 16.40 8.54
C ASN A 262 14.81 15.23 9.49
N LEU A 263 13.79 14.43 9.82
CA LEU A 263 13.92 13.26 10.70
C LEU A 263 14.95 12.25 10.16
N PHE A 264 14.94 12.02 8.85
CA PHE A 264 15.90 11.14 8.18
C PHE A 264 17.32 11.70 8.27
N GLY A 265 17.49 13.00 8.03
CA GLY A 265 18.78 13.68 8.16
C GLY A 265 19.32 13.61 9.60
N GLU A 266 18.49 13.89 10.60
CA GLU A 266 18.84 13.77 12.02
C GLU A 266 19.27 12.33 12.40
N ALA A 267 18.56 11.33 11.88
CA ALA A 267 18.90 9.92 12.10
C ALA A 267 20.30 9.58 11.52
N VAL A 268 20.60 10.02 10.28
CA VAL A 268 21.91 9.81 9.66
C VAL A 268 23.00 10.58 10.40
N GLU A 269 22.75 11.86 10.72
CA GLU A 269 23.71 12.71 11.46
C GLU A 269 24.05 12.12 12.83
N SER A 270 23.04 11.62 13.56
CA SER A 270 23.25 10.97 14.86
C SER A 270 24.10 9.69 14.75
N CYS A 271 24.21 9.12 13.54
CA CYS A 271 24.86 7.85 13.25
C CYS A 271 26.17 7.97 12.47
N LYS A 272 26.78 9.14 12.39
CA LYS A 272 28.05 9.36 11.66
C LYS A 272 29.20 8.43 12.05
N ARG A 273 29.21 7.96 13.29
CA ARG A 273 30.24 7.06 13.83
C ARG A 273 29.73 5.63 14.01
N CYS A 274 28.58 5.30 13.42
CA CYS A 274 28.06 3.94 13.46
C CYS A 274 28.87 3.02 12.54
N ASP A 275 28.89 1.74 12.88
CA ASP A 275 29.51 0.68 12.06
C ASP A 275 28.77 0.49 10.74
N GLY A 276 27.51 0.89 10.65
CA GLY A 276 26.68 0.81 9.46
C GLY A 276 25.30 1.46 9.63
N PHE A 277 24.54 1.49 8.55
CA PHE A 277 23.20 2.03 8.53
C PHE A 277 22.23 1.11 7.80
N ILE A 278 21.02 0.94 8.31
CA ILE A 278 19.98 0.10 7.75
C ILE A 278 18.74 0.99 7.47
N ILE A 279 18.23 0.91 6.25
CA ILE A 279 16.97 1.55 5.84
C ILE A 279 15.96 0.44 5.57
N ASP A 280 14.88 0.38 6.34
CA ASP A 280 13.83 -0.62 6.18
C ASP A 280 12.65 -0.04 5.37
N LEU A 281 12.53 -0.50 4.14
CA LEU A 281 11.47 -0.14 3.20
C LEU A 281 10.43 -1.25 3.02
N ARG A 282 10.46 -2.29 3.83
CA ARG A 282 9.46 -3.37 3.76
C ARG A 282 8.06 -2.82 4.02
N GLY A 283 7.14 -3.13 3.11
CA GLY A 283 5.77 -2.63 3.17
C GLY A 283 5.59 -1.17 2.77
N ASN A 284 6.64 -0.47 2.34
CA ASN A 284 6.57 0.92 1.90
C ASN A 284 6.17 1.00 0.42
N PRO A 285 4.96 1.50 0.08
CA PRO A 285 4.45 1.52 -1.30
C PRO A 285 5.05 2.64 -2.16
N GLY A 286 6.03 3.39 -1.65
CA GLY A 286 6.62 4.51 -2.37
C GLY A 286 6.04 5.86 -1.97
N GLY A 287 5.83 6.74 -2.96
CA GLY A 287 5.36 8.12 -2.80
C GLY A 287 6.09 9.09 -3.71
N LEU A 288 6.56 10.22 -3.17
CA LEU A 288 7.21 11.28 -3.95
C LEU A 288 8.63 10.87 -4.39
N GLY A 289 8.84 10.68 -5.68
CA GLY A 289 10.14 10.30 -6.26
C GLY A 289 11.28 11.27 -5.94
N ALA A 290 10.98 12.57 -5.78
CA ALA A 290 11.95 13.58 -5.39
C ALA A 290 12.60 13.29 -4.02
N MET A 291 11.90 12.61 -3.11
CA MET A 291 12.45 12.23 -1.80
C MET A 291 13.56 11.19 -1.94
N ALA A 292 13.45 10.25 -2.90
CA ALA A 292 14.53 9.30 -3.17
C ALA A 292 15.83 10.02 -3.58
N MET A 293 15.76 11.00 -4.48
CA MET A 293 16.91 11.82 -4.89
C MET A 293 17.52 12.57 -3.69
N GLY A 294 16.66 13.13 -2.81
CA GLY A 294 17.11 13.85 -1.63
C GLY A 294 17.72 12.95 -0.57
N MET A 295 17.09 11.79 -0.25
CA MET A 295 17.55 10.85 0.77
C MET A 295 18.86 10.17 0.37
N SER A 296 19.05 9.82 -0.91
CA SER A 296 20.31 9.24 -1.38
C SER A 296 21.50 10.18 -1.20
N GLY A 297 21.26 11.49 -1.17
CA GLY A 297 22.33 12.49 -0.95
C GLY A 297 23.02 12.43 0.40
N TRP A 298 22.47 11.74 1.41
CA TRP A 298 23.15 11.47 2.67
C TRP A 298 24.16 10.31 2.61
N PHE A 299 24.19 9.57 1.49
CA PHE A 299 25.03 8.40 1.33
C PHE A 299 25.95 8.46 0.10
N ILE A 300 25.77 9.42 -0.77
CA ILE A 300 26.53 9.56 -2.02
C ILE A 300 27.22 10.91 -2.02
N GLU A 301 28.55 10.89 -2.08
CA GLU A 301 29.41 12.09 -2.02
C GLU A 301 29.62 12.73 -3.39
N GLN A 302 29.67 11.89 -4.43
CA GLN A 302 30.02 12.38 -5.77
C GLN A 302 28.82 13.04 -6.44
N PRO A 303 28.96 14.30 -6.92
CA PRO A 303 27.91 14.97 -7.69
C PRO A 303 27.70 14.29 -9.06
N GLY A 304 26.51 14.45 -9.62
CA GLY A 304 26.19 13.93 -10.95
C GLY A 304 25.78 12.46 -11.00
N GLN A 305 25.89 11.72 -9.87
CA GLN A 305 25.34 10.38 -9.77
C GLN A 305 23.80 10.43 -9.88
N ARG A 306 23.20 9.39 -10.42
CA ARG A 306 21.74 9.31 -10.58
C ARG A 306 21.22 7.94 -10.21
N LEU A 307 19.99 7.89 -9.72
CA LEU A 307 19.31 6.63 -9.41
C LEU A 307 18.74 5.96 -10.66
N GLY A 308 18.54 6.73 -11.73
CA GLY A 308 17.97 6.29 -12.99
C GLY A 308 17.39 7.46 -13.79
N THR A 309 16.57 7.11 -14.78
CA THR A 309 15.93 8.07 -15.68
C THR A 309 14.47 7.73 -15.94
N LEU A 310 13.63 8.72 -15.85
CA LEU A 310 12.21 8.70 -16.16
C LEU A 310 12.04 9.13 -17.63
N TYR A 311 11.42 8.27 -18.45
CA TYR A 311 11.16 8.51 -19.86
C TYR A 311 9.67 8.75 -20.09
N MET A 312 9.33 9.97 -20.45
CA MET A 312 8.00 10.38 -20.91
C MET A 312 7.92 10.29 -22.43
N ARG A 313 6.76 10.62 -23.02
CA ARG A 313 6.55 10.55 -24.47
C ARG A 313 7.59 11.37 -25.27
N ASP A 314 7.81 12.63 -24.87
CA ASP A 314 8.62 13.59 -25.63
C ASP A 314 9.82 14.14 -24.85
N THR A 315 10.01 13.69 -23.61
CA THR A 315 11.08 14.21 -22.75
C THR A 315 11.52 13.16 -21.73
N MET A 316 12.61 13.46 -21.01
CA MET A 316 13.11 12.62 -19.93
C MET A 316 13.50 13.46 -18.71
N LEU A 317 13.44 12.84 -17.53
CA LEU A 317 13.92 13.42 -16.30
C LEU A 317 14.92 12.48 -15.63
N LYS A 318 16.15 12.97 -15.41
CA LYS A 318 17.18 12.22 -14.69
C LYS A 318 16.99 12.38 -13.19
N PHE A 319 16.97 11.27 -12.45
CA PHE A 319 16.88 11.27 -11.00
C PHE A 319 18.28 11.46 -10.39
N VAL A 320 18.77 12.68 -10.49
CA VAL A 320 20.12 13.06 -10.03
C VAL A 320 20.15 13.15 -8.50
N VAL A 321 21.16 12.56 -7.90
CA VAL A 321 21.42 12.64 -6.47
C VAL A 321 21.99 14.03 -6.14
N ASN A 322 21.51 14.61 -5.03
CA ASN A 322 22.00 15.87 -4.50
C ASN A 322 22.84 15.59 -3.23
N PRO A 323 24.18 15.47 -3.33
CA PRO A 323 25.05 15.17 -2.20
C PRO A 323 24.87 16.18 -1.05
N ARG A 324 24.89 15.69 0.19
CA ARG A 324 24.91 16.52 1.37
C ARG A 324 26.37 16.79 1.81
N ALA A 325 26.57 17.87 2.55
CA ALA A 325 27.92 18.25 3.02
C ALA A 325 28.59 17.18 3.90
N ASN A 326 27.77 16.37 4.59
CA ASN A 326 28.22 15.35 5.53
C ASN A 326 27.55 14.02 5.19
N THR A 327 28.07 13.29 4.22
CA THR A 327 27.57 11.96 3.86
C THR A 327 28.02 10.90 4.84
N PHE A 328 27.21 9.85 4.98
CA PHE A 328 27.58 8.64 5.68
C PHE A 328 28.25 7.67 4.69
N SER A 329 29.53 7.38 4.87
CA SER A 329 30.34 6.54 3.98
C SER A 329 30.40 5.06 4.39
N GLY A 330 29.95 4.71 5.61
CA GLY A 330 29.96 3.34 6.13
C GLY A 330 29.02 2.38 5.37
N PRO A 331 29.05 1.09 5.72
CA PRO A 331 28.16 0.07 5.13
C PRO A 331 26.70 0.47 5.21
N LEU A 332 25.97 0.33 4.08
CA LEU A 332 24.55 0.63 3.97
C LEU A 332 23.78 -0.60 3.52
N ALA A 333 22.81 -1.02 4.30
CA ALA A 333 21.85 -2.07 3.95
C ALA A 333 20.45 -1.48 3.74
N ILE A 334 19.72 -2.00 2.77
CA ILE A 334 18.31 -1.65 2.54
C ILE A 334 17.48 -2.94 2.60
N LEU A 335 16.44 -2.94 3.45
CA LEU A 335 15.53 -4.08 3.57
C LEU A 335 14.30 -3.82 2.69
N VAL A 336 13.92 -4.83 1.90
CA VAL A 336 12.78 -4.76 0.98
C VAL A 336 11.93 -6.03 1.05
N ASP A 337 10.67 -5.93 0.61
CA ASP A 337 9.76 -7.07 0.44
C ASP A 337 8.82 -6.87 -0.76
N GLY A 338 7.95 -7.82 -1.05
CA GLY A 338 6.99 -7.75 -2.15
C GLY A 338 5.94 -6.64 -2.03
N ALA A 339 5.91 -5.91 -0.92
CA ALA A 339 5.10 -4.70 -0.75
C ALA A 339 5.93 -3.40 -0.83
N SER A 340 7.25 -3.49 -1.05
CA SER A 340 8.12 -2.35 -1.38
C SER A 340 7.90 -1.99 -2.85
N ALA A 341 7.37 -0.80 -3.15
CA ALA A 341 6.96 -0.42 -4.50
C ALA A 341 7.38 1.01 -4.87
N SER A 342 7.36 1.31 -6.17
CA SER A 342 7.48 2.67 -6.72
C SER A 342 8.75 3.37 -6.24
N THR A 343 8.64 4.49 -5.53
CA THR A 343 9.79 5.25 -5.01
C THR A 343 10.71 4.42 -4.12
N SER A 344 10.19 3.41 -3.41
CA SER A 344 11.02 2.45 -2.66
C SER A 344 11.93 1.64 -3.59
N GLU A 345 11.40 1.21 -4.74
CA GLU A 345 12.16 0.47 -5.76
C GLU A 345 13.18 1.38 -6.46
N ILE A 346 12.78 2.62 -6.79
CA ILE A 346 13.66 3.64 -7.35
C ILE A 346 14.85 3.90 -6.43
N PHE A 347 14.59 4.06 -5.13
CA PHE A 347 15.63 4.27 -4.14
C PHE A 347 16.52 3.04 -3.96
N ALA A 348 15.93 1.87 -3.69
CA ALA A 348 16.68 0.64 -3.45
C ALA A 348 17.47 0.20 -4.70
N GLY A 349 16.83 0.20 -5.88
CA GLY A 349 17.46 -0.16 -7.15
C GLY A 349 18.60 0.78 -7.53
N GLY A 350 18.36 2.10 -7.46
CA GLY A 350 19.39 3.09 -7.77
C GLY A 350 20.60 3.00 -6.82
N MET A 351 20.37 2.82 -5.51
CA MET A 351 21.45 2.65 -4.52
C MET A 351 22.22 1.35 -4.71
N LYS A 352 21.54 0.28 -5.17
CA LYS A 352 22.17 -0.99 -5.54
C LYS A 352 23.04 -0.83 -6.80
N ASP A 353 22.48 -0.23 -7.87
CA ASP A 353 23.16 -0.04 -9.16
C ASP A 353 24.40 0.82 -9.03
N LEU A 354 24.37 1.82 -8.16
CA LEU A 354 25.54 2.64 -7.79
C LEU A 354 26.55 1.90 -6.89
N GLY A 355 26.29 0.65 -6.53
CA GLY A 355 27.15 -0.12 -5.60
C GLY A 355 27.18 0.43 -4.17
N ARG A 356 26.28 1.37 -3.83
CA ARG A 356 26.30 2.07 -2.54
C ARG A 356 25.65 1.28 -1.42
N ALA A 357 24.62 0.50 -1.72
CA ALA A 357 23.92 -0.31 -0.74
C ALA A 357 23.89 -1.79 -1.11
N ARG A 358 23.70 -2.65 -0.11
CA ARG A 358 23.31 -4.05 -0.27
C ARG A 358 21.85 -4.24 0.12
N ILE A 359 21.14 -5.01 -0.69
CA ILE A 359 19.70 -5.22 -0.55
C ILE A 359 19.43 -6.57 0.09
N PHE A 360 18.59 -6.57 1.12
CA PHE A 360 18.20 -7.75 1.90
C PHE A 360 16.69 -7.92 1.89
N GLY A 361 16.18 -9.13 1.95
CA GLY A 361 14.73 -9.40 2.03
C GLY A 361 14.24 -10.29 0.93
N THR A 362 13.13 -9.92 0.32
CA THR A 362 12.55 -10.62 -0.84
C THR A 362 12.39 -9.66 -2.02
N HIS A 363 12.09 -10.21 -3.19
CA HIS A 363 11.86 -9.43 -4.39
C HIS A 363 10.79 -8.35 -4.18
N THR A 364 10.98 -7.15 -4.74
CA THR A 364 10.04 -6.04 -4.61
C THR A 364 8.80 -6.20 -5.50
N ALA A 365 7.87 -5.28 -5.41
CA ALA A 365 6.59 -5.34 -6.09
C ALA A 365 6.67 -5.27 -7.62
N ALA A 366 7.79 -4.85 -8.19
CA ALA A 366 7.96 -4.61 -9.63
C ALA A 366 6.88 -3.64 -10.20
N ALA A 367 6.53 -2.63 -9.42
CA ALA A 367 5.49 -1.65 -9.69
C ALA A 367 6.08 -0.24 -9.50
N ALA A 368 6.73 0.29 -10.52
CA ALA A 368 7.56 1.48 -10.40
C ALA A 368 7.31 2.53 -11.51
N LEU A 369 6.09 2.57 -12.05
CA LEU A 369 5.74 3.61 -13.03
C LEU A 369 5.50 4.96 -12.35
N PRO A 370 6.20 6.02 -12.77
CA PRO A 370 5.90 7.38 -12.33
C PRO A 370 4.49 7.80 -12.73
N SER A 371 3.69 8.22 -11.77
CA SER A 371 2.27 8.49 -11.95
C SER A 371 1.84 9.83 -11.36
N LEU A 372 0.71 10.32 -11.86
CA LEU A 372 0.01 11.49 -11.36
C LEU A 372 -1.36 11.09 -10.79
N PHE A 373 -1.91 11.97 -9.96
CA PHE A 373 -3.26 11.86 -9.44
C PHE A 373 -4.05 13.10 -9.86
N GLU A 374 -5.25 12.89 -10.36
CA GLU A 374 -6.19 13.96 -10.74
C GLU A 374 -7.59 13.62 -10.22
N LYS A 375 -8.46 14.61 -10.14
CA LYS A 375 -9.86 14.44 -9.76
C LYS A 375 -10.71 14.30 -11.02
N LEU A 376 -11.58 13.29 -11.06
CA LEU A 376 -12.54 13.05 -12.13
C LEU A 376 -13.79 13.93 -11.99
N PRO A 377 -14.56 14.17 -13.08
CA PRO A 377 -15.84 14.86 -13.05
C PRO A 377 -16.83 14.31 -12.03
N ASN A 378 -16.88 12.98 -11.84
CA ASN A 378 -17.78 12.32 -10.88
C ASN A 378 -17.29 12.38 -9.42
N GLY A 379 -16.15 13.03 -9.15
CA GLY A 379 -15.59 13.20 -7.82
C GLY A 379 -14.56 12.15 -7.42
N ASP A 380 -14.46 11.02 -8.13
CA ASP A 380 -13.42 10.02 -7.90
C ASP A 380 -12.02 10.56 -8.19
N GLY A 381 -11.00 9.96 -7.60
CA GLY A 381 -9.61 10.18 -7.99
C GLY A 381 -9.22 9.29 -9.16
N PHE A 382 -8.24 9.73 -9.92
CA PHE A 382 -7.65 8.98 -11.02
C PHE A 382 -6.14 9.00 -10.92
N GLN A 383 -5.55 7.82 -10.71
CA GLN A 383 -4.11 7.60 -10.83
C GLN A 383 -3.80 7.09 -12.23
N TYR A 384 -2.80 7.69 -12.88
CA TYR A 384 -2.33 7.23 -14.19
C TYR A 384 -0.82 7.45 -14.34
N ALA A 385 -0.15 6.47 -14.94
CA ALA A 385 1.27 6.56 -15.22
C ALA A 385 1.53 7.43 -16.45
N ILE A 386 2.59 8.24 -16.38
CA ILE A 386 3.00 9.18 -17.44
C ILE A 386 4.35 8.82 -18.03
N ALA A 387 5.08 7.90 -17.43
CA ALA A 387 6.45 7.57 -17.82
C ALA A 387 6.81 6.13 -17.49
N ASN A 388 7.83 5.62 -18.18
CA ASN A 388 8.58 4.45 -17.75
C ASN A 388 9.82 4.89 -16.96
N TYR A 389 10.28 4.08 -16.03
CA TYR A 389 11.48 4.33 -15.26
C TYR A 389 12.53 3.25 -15.52
N ILE A 390 13.73 3.69 -15.93
CA ILE A 390 14.89 2.82 -16.13
C ILE A 390 15.91 3.15 -15.04
N SER A 391 16.32 2.15 -14.28
CA SER A 391 17.34 2.30 -13.23
C SER A 391 18.70 2.67 -13.81
N GLU A 392 19.65 3.10 -13.00
CA GLU A 392 21.00 3.42 -13.46
C GLU A 392 21.72 2.21 -14.07
N GLY A 393 21.40 1.00 -13.64
CA GLY A 393 21.85 -0.26 -14.23
C GLY A 393 21.24 -0.60 -15.60
N GLY A 394 20.37 0.27 -16.14
CA GLY A 394 19.78 0.12 -17.47
C GLY A 394 18.56 -0.82 -17.51
N GLN A 395 17.98 -1.20 -16.37
CA GLN A 395 16.83 -2.09 -16.32
C GLN A 395 15.54 -1.32 -15.99
N PRO A 396 14.40 -1.63 -16.65
CA PRO A 396 13.12 -1.13 -16.21
C PRO A 396 12.77 -1.75 -14.85
N LEU A 397 12.26 -0.94 -13.92
CA LEU A 397 11.77 -1.45 -12.63
C LEU A 397 10.34 -1.97 -12.74
N GLU A 398 9.54 -1.43 -13.65
CA GLU A 398 8.21 -1.96 -13.94
C GLU A 398 8.30 -3.39 -14.49
N GLY A 399 7.61 -4.32 -13.85
CA GLY A 399 7.59 -5.74 -14.20
C GLY A 399 8.84 -6.55 -13.78
N LEU A 400 9.96 -5.88 -13.45
CA LEU A 400 11.21 -6.53 -13.02
C LEU A 400 11.55 -6.30 -11.55
N GLY A 401 11.19 -5.14 -10.98
CA GLY A 401 11.48 -4.81 -9.58
C GLY A 401 12.96 -4.82 -9.21
N VAL A 402 13.21 -4.91 -7.90
CA VAL A 402 14.54 -5.01 -7.32
C VAL A 402 14.72 -6.40 -6.70
N THR A 403 15.65 -7.17 -7.24
CA THR A 403 16.06 -8.43 -6.65
C THR A 403 17.05 -8.18 -5.50
N PRO A 404 16.85 -8.73 -4.30
CA PRO A 404 17.80 -8.56 -3.20
C PRO A 404 19.16 -9.21 -3.50
N ASP A 405 20.24 -8.69 -2.90
CA ASP A 405 21.56 -9.34 -2.92
C ASP A 405 21.58 -10.55 -1.98
N PHE A 406 20.79 -10.49 -0.91
CA PHE A 406 20.60 -11.55 0.07
C PHE A 406 19.13 -11.85 0.25
N GLU A 407 18.70 -12.95 -0.33
CA GLU A 407 17.31 -13.39 -0.18
C GLU A 407 17.09 -13.97 1.22
N THR A 408 16.15 -13.37 1.95
CA THR A 408 15.84 -13.72 3.35
C THR A 408 14.33 -13.76 3.57
N PRO A 409 13.66 -14.81 3.06
CA PRO A 409 12.21 -14.92 3.15
C PRO A 409 11.75 -15.05 4.62
N LEU A 410 10.57 -14.49 4.90
CA LEU A 410 9.92 -14.65 6.19
C LEU A 410 9.39 -16.09 6.34
N SER A 411 9.46 -16.61 7.57
CA SER A 411 8.75 -17.83 7.95
C SER A 411 7.99 -17.62 9.27
N ARG A 412 6.96 -18.42 9.47
CA ARG A 412 6.19 -18.38 10.71
C ARG A 412 7.06 -18.76 11.91
N GLU A 413 7.92 -19.74 11.74
CA GLU A 413 8.86 -20.23 12.79
C GLU A 413 9.84 -19.11 13.20
N ALA A 414 10.39 -18.38 12.23
CA ALA A 414 11.27 -17.25 12.52
C ALA A 414 10.55 -16.14 13.30
N LEU A 415 9.34 -15.78 12.86
CA LEU A 415 8.54 -14.76 13.53
C LEU A 415 8.18 -15.16 14.97
N LEU A 416 7.74 -16.41 15.21
CA LEU A 416 7.43 -16.94 16.53
C LEU A 416 8.67 -17.01 17.44
N ALA A 417 9.84 -17.22 16.87
CA ALA A 417 11.12 -17.18 17.59
C ALA A 417 11.64 -15.74 17.84
N GLY A 418 10.86 -14.71 17.48
CA GLY A 418 11.26 -13.31 17.63
C GLY A 418 12.35 -12.86 16.65
N LYS A 419 12.68 -13.67 15.64
CA LYS A 419 13.72 -13.38 14.64
C LYS A 419 13.18 -12.53 13.50
N ASP A 420 14.09 -11.78 12.89
CA ASP A 420 13.86 -11.04 11.64
C ASP A 420 14.98 -11.39 10.65
N PRO A 421 14.77 -12.38 9.76
CA PRO A 421 15.84 -12.89 8.89
C PRO A 421 16.54 -11.82 8.06
N ALA A 422 15.81 -10.83 7.55
CA ALA A 422 16.38 -9.76 6.73
C ALA A 422 17.22 -8.79 7.59
N LEU A 423 16.69 -8.38 8.74
CA LEU A 423 17.38 -7.49 9.67
C LEU A 423 18.61 -8.19 10.26
N ASP A 424 18.47 -9.46 10.67
CA ASP A 424 19.55 -10.24 11.24
C ASP A 424 20.71 -10.44 10.24
N ALA A 425 20.38 -10.72 8.97
CA ALA A 425 21.38 -10.85 7.89
C ALA A 425 22.08 -9.53 7.59
N ALA A 426 21.34 -8.40 7.56
CA ALA A 426 21.91 -7.08 7.34
C ALA A 426 22.87 -6.68 8.48
N ILE A 427 22.50 -6.94 9.74
CA ILE A 427 23.34 -6.71 10.90
C ILE A 427 24.62 -7.56 10.82
N ALA A 428 24.49 -8.84 10.50
CA ALA A 428 25.65 -9.75 10.37
C ALA A 428 26.58 -9.29 9.25
N TRP A 429 26.04 -8.87 8.10
CA TRP A 429 26.82 -8.35 6.99
C TRP A 429 27.58 -7.06 7.36
N ILE A 430 26.94 -6.11 8.05
CA ILE A 430 27.58 -4.87 8.50
C ILE A 430 28.72 -5.18 9.45
N LYS A 431 28.53 -6.07 10.44
CA LYS A 431 29.55 -6.46 11.43
C LYS A 431 30.77 -7.19 10.83
N ALA A 432 30.64 -7.72 9.63
CA ALA A 432 31.70 -8.39 8.89
C ALA A 432 32.57 -7.43 8.04
N LYS A 433 32.22 -6.12 8.00
CA LYS A 433 32.97 -5.08 7.27
C LYS A 433 33.94 -4.32 8.15
#